data_36822f3a837655b9fa729832fa4d66e5
#
_entry.id   36822f3a837655b9fa729832fa4d66e5
#
_cell.length_a   1.000
_cell.length_b   1.000
_cell.length_c   1.000
_cell.angle_alpha   90.00
_cell.angle_beta   90.00
_cell.angle_gamma   90.00
#
_symmetry.space_group_name_H-M   'P 1'
#
loop_
_entity.id
_entity.type
_entity.pdbx_description
1 polymer ?
#
loop_
_entity_poly.entity_id
_entity_poly.type
_entity_poly.pdbx_seq_one_letter_code
_entity_poly.pdbx_strand_id
1 'polypeptide(L)'
;MHKKSIILAAILMALAAGLATTAFAQHRGMGFGRNNGWMLKHMTKQLNLTEAQQTQIKGIMADEKTKIKPMMQQLRQNQKAEDANINGSFDENQARAFANKQAQLMTDLIVEKERMRSQVYAVLTPEQRQKALQLMQERQQHRQERMSKKQAEQQQQSK
;
A
#
# COMPACT_ATOMS: atom_id res chain seq x y z
N MET A 1 42.06 -24.71 8.52
CA MET A 1 40.75 -25.01 7.92
C MET A 1 39.61 -24.06 8.37
N HIS A 2 39.84 -23.08 9.25
CA HIS A 2 38.76 -22.23 9.80
C HIS A 2 38.45 -20.90 9.05
N LYS A 3 39.32 -20.47 8.12
CA LYS A 3 39.11 -19.20 7.39
C LYS A 3 38.04 -19.27 6.30
N LYS A 4 37.77 -20.45 5.73
CA LYS A 4 36.73 -20.64 4.69
C LYS A 4 35.32 -20.71 5.25
N SER A 5 35.15 -21.16 6.50
CA SER A 5 33.81 -21.21 7.16
C SER A 5 33.28 -19.85 7.59
N ILE A 6 34.17 -18.91 7.93
CA ILE A 6 33.81 -17.55 8.35
C ILE A 6 33.31 -16.74 7.16
N ILE A 7 33.87 -16.95 5.96
CA ILE A 7 33.46 -16.24 4.74
C ILE A 7 32.08 -16.71 4.27
N LEU A 8 31.75 -18.00 4.42
CA LEU A 8 30.43 -18.54 4.08
C LEU A 8 29.33 -18.04 5.03
N ALA A 9 29.63 -17.87 6.32
CA ALA A 9 28.68 -17.31 7.28
C ALA A 9 28.38 -15.83 7.02
N ALA A 10 29.37 -15.05 6.60
CA ALA A 10 29.20 -13.63 6.27
C ALA A 10 28.35 -13.41 5.00
N ILE A 11 28.45 -14.30 4.01
CA ILE A 11 27.65 -14.21 2.76
C ILE A 11 26.18 -14.57 3.01
N LEU A 12 25.90 -15.50 3.93
CA LEU A 12 24.52 -15.87 4.29
C LEU A 12 23.79 -14.74 5.06
N MET A 13 24.50 -13.97 5.90
CA MET A 13 23.91 -12.80 6.59
C MET A 13 23.60 -11.64 5.63
N ALA A 14 24.40 -11.43 4.59
CA ALA A 14 24.16 -10.36 3.61
C ALA A 14 22.91 -10.65 2.72
N LEU A 15 22.56 -11.90 2.48
CA LEU A 15 21.38 -12.29 1.71
C LEU A 15 20.06 -12.14 2.49
N ALA A 16 20.09 -12.34 3.82
CA ALA A 16 18.90 -12.15 4.66
C ALA A 16 18.51 -10.68 4.84
N ALA A 17 19.48 -9.77 4.89
CA ALA A 17 19.23 -8.31 5.02
C ALA A 17 18.68 -7.69 3.73
N GLY A 18 18.98 -8.24 2.55
CA GLY A 18 18.55 -7.70 1.27
C GLY A 18 17.09 -7.98 0.92
N LEU A 19 16.48 -9.04 1.46
CA LEU A 19 15.10 -9.42 1.15
C LEU A 19 14.05 -8.70 2.02
N ALA A 20 14.42 -8.24 3.21
CA ALA A 20 13.49 -7.55 4.11
C ALA A 20 13.23 -6.08 3.72
N THR A 21 14.18 -5.42 3.06
CA THR A 21 14.07 -4.00 2.72
C THR A 21 13.22 -3.72 1.48
N THR A 22 13.12 -4.66 0.55
CA THR A 22 12.34 -4.48 -0.68
C THR A 22 10.83 -4.63 -0.49
N ALA A 23 10.39 -5.46 0.45
CA ALA A 23 8.97 -5.65 0.74
C ALA A 23 8.36 -4.43 1.47
N PHE A 24 9.13 -3.75 2.33
CA PHE A 24 8.66 -2.58 3.08
C PHE A 24 8.59 -1.30 2.24
N ALA A 25 9.46 -1.15 1.24
CA ALA A 25 9.46 0.01 0.35
C ALA A 25 8.23 0.07 -0.57
N GLN A 26 7.63 -1.06 -0.91
CA GLN A 26 6.44 -1.11 -1.77
C GLN A 26 5.15 -0.70 -1.05
N HIS A 27 5.09 -0.75 0.29
CA HIS A 27 3.92 -0.34 1.07
C HIS A 27 3.84 1.17 1.37
N ARG A 28 4.89 1.94 1.08
CA ARG A 28 4.87 3.41 1.18
C ARG A 28 3.89 4.11 0.23
N GLY A 29 3.27 3.37 -0.67
CA GLY A 29 2.34 3.87 -1.68
C GLY A 29 0.85 3.81 -1.33
N MET A 30 0.45 3.39 -0.12
CA MET A 30 -0.93 3.57 0.35
C MET A 30 -1.15 5.05 0.71
N GLY A 31 -1.26 5.89 -0.31
CA GLY A 31 -1.60 7.30 -0.19
C GLY A 31 -3.04 7.52 0.26
N PHE A 32 -3.40 6.95 1.41
CA PHE A 32 -4.63 7.30 2.08
C PHE A 32 -4.50 8.72 2.62
N GLY A 33 -5.17 9.68 2.00
CA GLY A 33 -5.48 10.95 2.63
C GLY A 33 -4.78 12.21 2.12
N ARG A 34 -3.78 12.15 1.24
CA ARG A 34 -3.12 13.40 0.80
C ARG A 34 -3.75 14.09 -0.41
N ASN A 35 -4.67 13.43 -1.16
CA ASN A 35 -5.15 13.99 -2.44
C ASN A 35 -6.60 13.60 -2.80
N ASN A 36 -7.52 13.61 -1.82
CA ASN A 36 -8.94 13.31 -2.11
C ASN A 36 -9.52 14.27 -3.16
N GLY A 37 -9.11 15.54 -3.13
CA GLY A 37 -9.54 16.52 -4.12
C GLY A 37 -9.05 16.21 -5.54
N TRP A 38 -7.79 15.81 -5.69
CA TRP A 38 -7.25 15.40 -6.99
C TRP A 38 -7.93 14.13 -7.51
N MET A 39 -8.16 13.14 -6.62
CA MET A 39 -8.84 11.90 -6.99
C MET A 39 -10.27 12.15 -7.46
N LEU A 40 -11.04 12.97 -6.73
CA LEU A 40 -12.39 13.36 -7.12
C LEU A 40 -12.40 14.11 -8.45
N LYS A 41 -11.52 15.10 -8.63
CA LYS A 41 -11.39 15.84 -9.89
C LYS A 41 -11.06 14.91 -11.07
N HIS A 42 -10.18 13.94 -10.85
CA HIS A 42 -9.82 12.96 -11.87
C HIS A 42 -10.99 12.03 -12.22
N MET A 43 -11.71 11.53 -11.20
CA MET A 43 -12.92 10.73 -11.41
C MET A 43 -14.00 11.51 -12.14
N THR A 44 -14.25 12.76 -11.76
CA THR A 44 -15.21 13.67 -12.42
C THR A 44 -14.93 13.76 -13.90
N LYS A 45 -13.67 14.00 -14.28
CA LYS A 45 -13.28 14.12 -15.69
C LYS A 45 -13.39 12.80 -16.44
N GLN A 46 -12.99 11.69 -15.83
CA GLN A 46 -12.95 10.38 -16.50
C GLN A 46 -14.32 9.74 -16.65
N LEU A 47 -15.22 9.95 -15.67
CA LEU A 47 -16.53 9.32 -15.63
C LEU A 47 -17.68 10.29 -15.92
N ASN A 48 -17.38 11.57 -16.22
CA ASN A 48 -18.38 12.64 -16.43
C ASN A 48 -19.39 12.70 -15.28
N LEU A 49 -18.89 12.77 -14.01
CA LEU A 49 -19.75 12.81 -12.83
C LEU A 49 -20.58 14.09 -12.80
N THR A 50 -21.87 13.94 -12.50
CA THR A 50 -22.76 15.10 -12.22
C THR A 50 -22.36 15.79 -10.92
N GLU A 51 -22.80 17.03 -10.71
CA GLU A 51 -22.54 17.76 -9.45
C GLU A 51 -23.12 17.04 -8.23
N ALA A 52 -24.30 16.44 -8.37
CA ALA A 52 -24.90 15.63 -7.32
C ALA A 52 -24.01 14.42 -6.95
N GLN A 53 -23.51 13.68 -7.95
CA GLN A 53 -22.59 12.57 -7.74
C GLN A 53 -21.28 13.01 -7.10
N GLN A 54 -20.72 14.15 -7.54
CA GLN A 54 -19.50 14.71 -6.95
C GLN A 54 -19.70 15.05 -5.47
N THR A 55 -20.84 15.64 -5.11
CA THR A 55 -21.18 15.98 -3.73
C THR A 55 -21.32 14.72 -2.87
N GLN A 56 -22.03 13.70 -3.35
CA GLN A 56 -22.17 12.43 -2.64
C GLN A 56 -20.80 11.73 -2.44
N ILE A 57 -20.00 11.63 -3.49
CA ILE A 57 -18.67 11.01 -3.42
C ILE A 57 -17.74 11.78 -2.47
N LYS A 58 -17.81 13.11 -2.47
CA LYS A 58 -17.05 13.96 -1.54
C LYS A 58 -17.44 13.67 -0.08
N GLY A 59 -18.74 13.51 0.20
CA GLY A 59 -19.24 13.11 1.52
C GLY A 59 -18.67 11.74 1.93
N ILE A 60 -18.82 10.72 1.09
CA ILE A 60 -18.28 9.37 1.33
C ILE A 60 -16.78 9.42 1.65
N MET A 61 -16.00 10.18 0.87
CA MET A 61 -14.55 10.33 1.10
C MET A 61 -14.22 11.06 2.41
N ALA A 62 -15.05 12.02 2.83
CA ALA A 62 -14.86 12.77 4.07
C ALA A 62 -15.14 11.87 5.29
N ASP A 63 -16.23 11.11 5.28
CA ASP A 63 -16.59 10.17 6.33
C ASP A 63 -15.53 9.09 6.49
N GLU A 64 -15.08 8.54 5.39
CA GLU A 64 -14.06 7.50 5.38
C GLU A 64 -12.71 8.00 5.91
N LYS A 65 -12.35 9.23 5.59
CA LYS A 65 -11.13 9.86 6.11
C LYS A 65 -11.15 9.94 7.66
N THR A 66 -12.30 10.19 8.26
CA THR A 66 -12.43 10.25 9.73
C THR A 66 -12.19 8.88 10.37
N LYS A 67 -12.61 7.79 9.72
CA LYS A 67 -12.41 6.41 10.19
C LYS A 67 -10.97 5.94 9.98
N ILE A 68 -10.39 6.22 8.81
CA ILE A 68 -9.05 5.76 8.45
C ILE A 68 -7.95 6.51 9.22
N LYS A 69 -8.15 7.79 9.55
CA LYS A 69 -7.14 8.61 10.23
C LYS A 69 -6.60 8.01 11.53
N PRO A 70 -7.44 7.55 12.49
CA PRO A 70 -6.95 6.93 13.72
C PRO A 70 -6.20 5.61 13.46
N MET A 71 -6.65 4.79 12.51
CA MET A 71 -5.97 3.54 12.14
C MET A 71 -4.56 3.81 11.60
N MET A 72 -4.43 4.82 10.73
CA MET A 72 -3.13 5.24 10.21
C MET A 72 -2.21 5.84 11.28
N GLN A 73 -2.77 6.49 12.31
CA GLN A 73 -1.99 6.96 13.45
C GLN A 73 -1.49 5.78 14.29
N GLN A 74 -2.35 4.80 14.59
CA GLN A 74 -1.97 3.59 15.32
C GLN A 74 -0.91 2.78 14.58
N LEU A 75 -1.04 2.65 13.25
CA LEU A 75 -0.04 1.96 12.43
C LEU A 75 1.34 2.63 12.53
N ARG A 76 1.39 3.97 12.46
CA ARG A 76 2.64 4.72 12.65
C ARG A 76 3.20 4.62 14.07
N GLN A 77 2.33 4.60 15.08
CA GLN A 77 2.76 4.41 16.48
C GLN A 77 3.33 3.01 16.70
N ASN A 78 2.67 1.97 16.17
CA ASN A 78 3.16 0.60 16.23
C ASN A 78 4.54 0.47 15.57
N GLN A 79 4.73 1.06 14.38
CA GLN A 79 6.02 1.06 13.67
C GLN A 79 7.11 1.78 14.48
N LYS A 80 6.80 2.95 15.07
CA LYS A 80 7.77 3.67 15.92
C LYS A 80 8.14 2.89 17.18
N ALA A 81 7.17 2.17 17.77
CA ALA A 81 7.43 1.32 18.94
C ALA A 81 8.31 0.12 18.56
N GLU A 82 8.08 -0.48 17.40
CA GLU A 82 8.93 -1.54 16.85
C GLU A 82 10.37 -1.02 16.64
N ASP A 83 10.54 0.12 15.94
CA ASP A 83 11.85 0.73 15.68
C ASP A 83 12.59 1.06 16.99
N ALA A 84 11.89 1.55 18.02
CA ALA A 84 12.47 1.90 19.33
C ALA A 84 12.93 0.66 20.14
N ASN A 85 12.45 -0.53 19.83
CA ASN A 85 12.83 -1.77 20.48
C ASN A 85 13.99 -2.51 19.80
N ILE A 86 14.58 -1.93 18.77
CA ILE A 86 15.78 -2.48 18.12
C ILE A 86 16.99 -2.19 19.01
N ASN A 87 17.30 -3.12 19.92
CA ASN A 87 18.38 -3.00 20.90
C ASN A 87 19.52 -4.01 20.70
N GLY A 88 19.53 -4.72 19.57
CA GLY A 88 20.54 -5.72 19.23
C GLY A 88 20.24 -7.13 19.74
N SER A 89 19.16 -7.33 20.53
CA SER A 89 18.64 -8.66 20.90
C SER A 89 17.31 -8.92 20.20
N PHE A 90 17.12 -10.13 19.71
CA PHE A 90 15.85 -10.55 19.08
C PHE A 90 14.92 -11.16 20.14
N ASP A 91 13.75 -10.55 20.31
CA ASP A 91 12.65 -11.09 21.12
C ASP A 91 11.49 -11.49 20.19
N GLU A 92 11.28 -12.78 20.03
CA GLU A 92 10.25 -13.34 19.15
C GLU A 92 8.83 -12.96 19.62
N ASN A 93 8.56 -12.93 20.91
CA ASN A 93 7.22 -12.61 21.43
C ASN A 93 6.87 -11.15 21.12
N GLN A 94 7.82 -10.26 21.29
CA GLN A 94 7.66 -8.85 20.98
C GLN A 94 7.50 -8.62 19.48
N ALA A 95 8.31 -9.28 18.65
CA ALA A 95 8.19 -9.21 17.19
C ALA A 95 6.82 -9.70 16.72
N ARG A 96 6.31 -10.82 17.28
CA ARG A 96 4.96 -11.32 17.01
C ARG A 96 3.87 -10.35 17.45
N ALA A 97 4.01 -9.69 18.60
CA ALA A 97 3.03 -8.70 19.09
C ALA A 97 2.92 -7.51 18.13
N PHE A 98 4.04 -6.95 17.67
CA PHE A 98 4.06 -5.87 16.68
C PHE A 98 3.47 -6.31 15.34
N ALA A 99 3.86 -7.49 14.84
CA ALA A 99 3.37 -8.03 13.59
C ALA A 99 1.85 -8.28 13.61
N ASN A 100 1.33 -8.87 14.69
CA ASN A 100 -0.11 -9.11 14.85
C ASN A 100 -0.89 -7.80 14.90
N LYS A 101 -0.42 -6.80 15.64
CA LYS A 101 -1.04 -5.48 15.68
C LYS A 101 -1.05 -4.80 14.32
N GLN A 102 0.06 -4.88 13.59
CA GLN A 102 0.16 -4.34 12.25
C GLN A 102 -0.79 -5.05 11.28
N ALA A 103 -0.85 -6.39 11.32
CA ALA A 103 -1.73 -7.18 10.48
C ALA A 103 -3.20 -6.83 10.72
N GLN A 104 -3.63 -6.70 11.98
CA GLN A 104 -4.99 -6.29 12.32
C GLN A 104 -5.33 -4.91 11.75
N LEU A 105 -4.47 -3.89 11.98
CA LEU A 105 -4.68 -2.54 11.47
C LEU A 105 -4.72 -2.50 9.94
N MET A 106 -3.89 -3.30 9.27
CA MET A 106 -3.91 -3.41 7.82
C MET A 106 -5.20 -4.07 7.31
N THR A 107 -5.69 -5.09 8.00
CA THR A 107 -6.97 -5.73 7.68
C THR A 107 -8.11 -4.72 7.76
N ASP A 108 -8.19 -3.97 8.86
CA ASP A 108 -9.23 -2.95 9.07
C ASP A 108 -9.17 -1.86 7.99
N LEU A 109 -7.96 -1.39 7.62
CA LEU A 109 -7.76 -0.43 6.55
C LEU A 109 -8.21 -0.96 5.18
N ILE A 110 -7.99 -2.24 4.89
CA ILE A 110 -8.43 -2.87 3.65
C ILE A 110 -9.96 -2.93 3.61
N VAL A 111 -10.59 -3.35 4.72
CA VAL A 111 -12.05 -3.43 4.84
C VAL A 111 -12.70 -2.06 4.64
N GLU A 112 -12.21 -1.02 5.32
CA GLU A 112 -12.75 0.34 5.15
C GLU A 112 -12.56 0.85 3.72
N LYS A 113 -11.42 0.60 3.10
CA LYS A 113 -11.19 0.95 1.70
C LYS A 113 -12.19 0.28 0.75
N GLU A 114 -12.45 -1.01 0.92
CA GLU A 114 -13.42 -1.72 0.07
C GLU A 114 -14.85 -1.25 0.34
N ARG A 115 -15.19 -0.88 1.59
CA ARG A 115 -16.46 -0.24 1.93
C ARG A 115 -16.64 1.08 1.21
N MET A 116 -15.65 1.99 1.29
CA MET A 116 -15.65 3.26 0.56
C MET A 116 -15.82 3.03 -0.95
N ARG A 117 -15.08 2.09 -1.50
CA ARG A 117 -15.15 1.75 -2.92
C ARG A 117 -16.55 1.28 -3.32
N SER A 118 -17.17 0.41 -2.52
CA SER A 118 -18.53 -0.06 -2.74
C SER A 118 -19.55 1.09 -2.71
N GLN A 119 -19.43 1.98 -1.72
CA GLN A 119 -20.30 3.16 -1.62
C GLN A 119 -20.14 4.10 -2.83
N VAL A 120 -18.91 4.40 -3.23
CA VAL A 120 -18.66 5.20 -4.44
C VAL A 120 -19.23 4.53 -5.69
N TYR A 121 -19.08 3.21 -5.80
CA TYR A 121 -19.63 2.44 -6.92
C TYR A 121 -21.17 2.51 -6.97
N ALA A 122 -21.84 2.54 -5.81
CA ALA A 122 -23.30 2.67 -5.72
C ALA A 122 -23.82 4.01 -6.26
N VAL A 123 -23.02 5.07 -6.19
CA VAL A 123 -23.35 6.41 -6.72
C VAL A 123 -23.30 6.46 -8.27
N LEU A 124 -22.54 5.56 -8.90
CA LEU A 124 -22.31 5.56 -10.34
C LEU A 124 -23.47 4.92 -11.12
N THR A 125 -23.75 5.43 -12.30
CA THR A 125 -24.64 4.77 -13.26
C THR A 125 -24.01 3.47 -13.80
N PRO A 126 -24.80 2.56 -14.41
CA PRO A 126 -24.26 1.35 -15.02
C PRO A 126 -23.13 1.63 -16.04
N GLU A 127 -23.31 2.65 -16.89
CA GLU A 127 -22.34 3.05 -17.91
C GLU A 127 -21.04 3.59 -17.26
N GLN A 128 -21.19 4.41 -16.22
CA GLN A 128 -20.03 4.93 -15.46
C GLN A 128 -19.28 3.80 -14.75
N ARG A 129 -19.99 2.79 -14.22
CA ARG A 129 -19.37 1.60 -13.61
C ARG A 129 -18.56 0.81 -14.63
N GLN A 130 -19.09 0.59 -15.82
CA GLN A 130 -18.39 -0.08 -16.91
C GLN A 130 -17.13 0.68 -17.31
N LYS A 131 -17.24 1.99 -17.47
CA LYS A 131 -16.08 2.86 -17.76
C LYS A 131 -15.03 2.83 -16.66
N ALA A 132 -15.44 2.82 -15.40
CA ALA A 132 -14.54 2.70 -14.26
C ALA A 132 -13.76 1.37 -14.28
N LEU A 133 -14.41 0.26 -14.63
CA LEU A 133 -13.76 -1.06 -14.79
C LEU A 133 -12.72 -1.03 -15.91
N GLN A 134 -13.06 -0.48 -17.07
CA GLN A 134 -12.11 -0.34 -18.19
C GLN A 134 -10.86 0.43 -17.77
N LEU A 135 -11.04 1.60 -17.13
CA LEU A 135 -9.92 2.42 -16.63
C LEU A 135 -9.06 1.70 -15.57
N MET A 136 -9.65 0.80 -14.78
CA MET A 136 -8.89 -0.03 -13.84
C MET A 136 -8.06 -1.07 -14.56
N GLN A 137 -8.60 -1.73 -15.59
CA GLN A 137 -7.89 -2.72 -16.40
C GLN A 137 -6.70 -2.07 -17.14
N GLU A 138 -6.91 -0.92 -17.79
CA GLU A 138 -5.85 -0.14 -18.45
C GLU A 138 -4.70 0.21 -17.48
N ARG A 139 -5.04 0.67 -16.25
CA ARG A 139 -4.04 0.95 -15.22
C ARG A 139 -3.26 -0.29 -14.77
N GLN A 140 -3.91 -1.44 -14.70
CA GLN A 140 -3.23 -2.70 -14.36
C GLN A 140 -2.25 -3.11 -15.46
N GLN A 141 -2.65 -3.03 -16.73
CA GLN A 141 -1.80 -3.32 -17.89
C GLN A 141 -0.56 -2.40 -17.90
N HIS A 142 -0.76 -1.09 -17.80
CA HIS A 142 0.35 -0.13 -17.73
C HIS A 142 1.28 -0.36 -16.53
N ARG A 143 0.75 -0.82 -15.40
CA ARG A 143 1.59 -1.18 -14.25
C ARG A 143 2.46 -2.41 -14.55
N GLN A 144 1.88 -3.44 -15.15
CA GLN A 144 2.61 -4.65 -15.54
C GLN A 144 3.71 -4.33 -16.56
N GLU A 145 3.41 -3.55 -17.60
CA GLU A 145 4.38 -3.10 -18.60
C GLU A 145 5.54 -2.31 -17.97
N ARG A 146 5.24 -1.41 -17.02
CA ARG A 146 6.28 -0.66 -16.31
C ARG A 146 7.15 -1.55 -15.42
N MET A 147 6.57 -2.58 -14.81
CA MET A 147 7.33 -3.52 -13.99
C MET A 147 8.23 -4.40 -14.85
N SER A 148 7.73 -4.93 -15.99
CA SER A 148 8.53 -5.73 -16.91
C SER A 148 9.67 -4.94 -17.52
N LYS A 149 9.45 -3.67 -17.91
CA LYS A 149 10.53 -2.79 -18.41
C LYS A 149 11.62 -2.58 -17.36
N LYS A 150 11.25 -2.29 -16.10
CA LYS A 150 12.22 -2.14 -15.01
C LYS A 150 13.03 -3.40 -14.75
N GLN A 151 12.40 -4.58 -14.82
CA GLN A 151 13.10 -5.86 -14.67
C GLN A 151 14.09 -6.10 -15.82
N ALA A 152 13.70 -5.79 -17.06
CA ALA A 152 14.57 -5.91 -18.21
C ALA A 152 15.79 -4.95 -18.11
N GLU A 153 15.58 -3.69 -17.71
CA GLU A 153 16.65 -2.71 -17.48
C GLU A 153 17.63 -3.16 -16.38
N GLN A 154 17.14 -3.74 -15.28
CA GLN A 154 17.98 -4.26 -14.20
C GLN A 154 18.82 -5.47 -14.65
N GLN A 155 18.25 -6.35 -15.48
CA GLN A 155 18.98 -7.50 -16.02
C GLN A 155 20.08 -7.09 -17.01
N GLN A 156 19.91 -5.98 -17.73
CA GLN A 156 20.93 -5.44 -18.64
C GLN A 156 22.08 -4.75 -17.88
N GLN A 157 21.81 -4.13 -16.72
CA GLN A 157 22.82 -3.47 -15.89
C GLN A 157 23.65 -4.45 -15.05
N SER A 158 23.21 -5.69 -14.92
CA SER A 158 23.91 -6.73 -14.14
C SER A 158 24.83 -7.63 -14.98
N LYS A 159 24.94 -7.35 -16.27
CA LYS A 159 25.88 -8.01 -17.22
C LYS A 159 27.08 -7.12 -17.52
#